data_d06ceb75af10cb57ac60f9ea59d61957
#
_entry.id   d06ceb75af10cb57ac60f9ea59d61957
#
_cell.length_a   1.000
_cell.length_b   1.000
_cell.length_c   1.000
_cell.angle_alpha   90.00
_cell.angle_beta   90.00
_cell.angle_gamma   90.00
#
_symmetry.space_group_name_H-M   'P 1'
#
loop_
_entity.id
_entity.type
_entity.pdbx_description
1 polymer ?
#
loop_
_entity_poly.entity_id
_entity_poly.type
_entity_poly.pdbx_seq_one_letter_code
_entity_poly.pdbx_strand_id
1 'polypeptide(L)'
;MPQYPEIRSGEIDEILGKTPGRIIRTGIAVFFVVIIVFLAGSWFFKYPDTIAGPVEITSDRPPAEIKARTSGKIDTIFVVNNQKVSKGELLGIIENPASFDEVNRLKRILQENVHAASDSIPPEISIENAGNKLGELQQFYTALRASQHALTTFNRIGYHTEQIAILEKQLSDHQLLYNYSYDQRNTLEKDFELARKDFLRYKKLFDEQVIPEQELEKIQSFYLAKKLAFENSRSTLASLKIQINQLKGNIRDLELQYQQQLETYINATEEAQQNLLAQIEIWEQRYVLWSPQAGSCIFTRFWSSNQNINTGETVFTILPQDSGAIRGLMQIPAAGAGKIAVGQRVNISLDNYPYMEYGQLEGVVSGISDVPEQGFYFVTIAFPKGLVTSYGQALALNPQMTGTAEIITHDIRLFQRIMQPLRHILTSKI
;
A
#
# COMPACT_ATOMS: atom_id res chain seq x y z
N MET A 1 9.18 40.97 -99.90
CA MET A 1 7.89 40.86 -99.21
C MET A 1 7.35 39.45 -99.38
N PRO A 2 7.34 38.58 -98.39
CA PRO A 2 6.69 37.28 -98.54
C PRO A 2 5.24 37.40 -98.08
N GLN A 3 4.35 36.82 -98.85
CA GLN A 3 2.92 36.69 -98.63
C GLN A 3 2.68 35.56 -97.59
N TYR A 4 1.88 35.88 -96.60
CA TYR A 4 1.35 34.84 -95.63
C TYR A 4 0.10 34.22 -96.27
N PRO A 5 -0.05 32.89 -96.17
CA PRO A 5 -1.29 32.24 -96.59
C PRO A 5 -2.38 32.37 -95.48
N GLU A 6 -3.55 32.85 -95.92
CA GLU A 6 -4.76 32.83 -95.09
C GLU A 6 -5.17 31.38 -94.75
N ILE A 7 -5.20 31.09 -93.49
CA ILE A 7 -5.76 29.83 -92.99
C ILE A 7 -7.27 29.94 -92.98
N ARG A 8 -7.91 29.16 -93.83
CA ARG A 8 -9.38 29.09 -93.97
C ARG A 8 -9.97 28.52 -92.65
N SER A 9 -10.80 29.32 -92.01
CA SER A 9 -11.57 29.00 -90.79
C SER A 9 -12.82 28.11 -91.00
N GLY A 10 -12.86 27.33 -92.05
CA GLY A 10 -14.05 26.55 -92.42
C GLY A 10 -14.23 25.18 -91.71
N GLU A 11 -13.18 24.65 -91.08
CA GLU A 11 -13.29 23.29 -90.44
C GLU A 11 -13.68 23.35 -88.97
N ILE A 12 -13.60 24.48 -88.27
CA ILE A 12 -13.96 24.60 -86.84
C ILE A 12 -15.48 24.80 -86.69
N ASP A 13 -16.16 25.43 -87.66
CA ASP A 13 -17.61 25.64 -87.58
C ASP A 13 -18.44 24.36 -87.88
N GLU A 14 -17.86 23.38 -88.57
CA GLU A 14 -18.57 22.12 -88.85
C GLU A 14 -18.65 21.16 -87.69
N ILE A 15 -17.76 21.30 -86.68
CA ILE A 15 -17.76 20.46 -85.44
C ILE A 15 -18.68 21.02 -84.34
N LEU A 16 -18.90 22.37 -84.34
CA LEU A 16 -19.76 23.02 -83.33
C LEU A 16 -21.23 23.17 -83.76
N GLY A 17 -21.57 22.91 -85.04
CA GLY A 17 -22.90 23.14 -85.57
C GLY A 17 -23.84 21.96 -85.71
N LYS A 18 -23.38 20.71 -85.42
CA LYS A 18 -24.29 19.54 -85.47
C LYS A 18 -25.00 19.36 -84.15
N THR A 19 -26.24 19.75 -84.03
CA THR A 19 -27.13 19.42 -82.98
C THR A 19 -27.14 17.90 -82.80
N PRO A 20 -26.83 17.35 -81.57
CA PRO A 20 -26.78 15.90 -81.34
C PRO A 20 -28.12 15.28 -81.73
N GLY A 21 -28.07 14.17 -82.49
CA GLY A 21 -29.22 13.50 -83.01
C GLY A 21 -30.25 13.17 -81.94
N ARG A 22 -31.51 13.15 -82.28
CA ARG A 22 -32.62 12.83 -81.29
C ARG A 22 -32.30 11.65 -80.40
N ILE A 23 -31.60 10.64 -80.88
CA ILE A 23 -31.20 9.40 -80.11
C ILE A 23 -30.22 9.75 -78.95
N ILE A 24 -29.22 10.65 -79.20
CA ILE A 24 -28.26 11.04 -78.17
C ILE A 24 -28.96 11.90 -77.10
N ARG A 25 -29.83 12.79 -77.48
CA ARG A 25 -30.59 13.64 -76.57
C ARG A 25 -31.57 12.86 -75.70
N THR A 26 -32.24 11.87 -76.32
CA THR A 26 -33.13 10.95 -75.56
C THR A 26 -32.30 10.04 -74.65
N GLY A 27 -31.16 9.51 -75.10
CA GLY A 27 -30.26 8.73 -74.33
C GLY A 27 -29.69 9.49 -73.09
N ILE A 28 -29.28 10.73 -73.27
CA ILE A 28 -28.82 11.59 -72.18
C ILE A 28 -29.99 11.89 -71.18
N ALA A 29 -31.21 12.19 -71.75
CA ALA A 29 -32.37 12.44 -70.87
C ALA A 29 -32.74 11.22 -70.05
N VAL A 30 -32.75 10.01 -70.65
CA VAL A 30 -33.01 8.75 -69.95
C VAL A 30 -31.93 8.50 -68.89
N PHE A 31 -30.65 8.74 -69.22
CA PHE A 31 -29.55 8.61 -68.27
C PHE A 31 -29.73 9.55 -67.05
N PHE A 32 -30.09 10.82 -67.30
CA PHE A 32 -30.38 11.77 -66.20
C PHE A 32 -31.59 11.34 -65.37
N VAL A 33 -32.65 10.83 -65.97
CA VAL A 33 -33.81 10.32 -65.27
C VAL A 33 -33.43 9.12 -64.40
N VAL A 34 -32.62 8.19 -64.90
CA VAL A 34 -32.13 7.04 -64.12
C VAL A 34 -31.28 7.53 -62.93
N ILE A 35 -30.38 8.51 -63.14
CA ILE A 35 -29.60 9.07 -62.02
C ILE A 35 -30.52 9.73 -61.00
N ILE A 36 -31.51 10.53 -61.44
CA ILE A 36 -32.42 11.20 -60.50
C ILE A 36 -33.24 10.16 -59.71
N VAL A 37 -33.72 9.11 -60.35
CA VAL A 37 -34.43 8.00 -59.70
C VAL A 37 -33.52 7.28 -58.69
N PHE A 38 -32.25 7.06 -59.08
CA PHE A 38 -31.29 6.43 -58.20
C PHE A 38 -30.95 7.34 -56.98
N LEU A 39 -30.76 8.65 -57.18
CA LEU A 39 -30.56 9.61 -56.12
C LEU A 39 -31.77 9.76 -55.20
N ALA A 40 -32.99 9.78 -55.78
CA ALA A 40 -34.24 9.82 -55.03
C ALA A 40 -34.44 8.52 -54.23
N GLY A 41 -34.11 7.35 -54.81
CA GLY A 41 -34.10 6.06 -54.10
C GLY A 41 -33.07 6.04 -52.96
N SER A 42 -31.85 6.56 -53.23
CA SER A 42 -30.77 6.67 -52.22
C SER A 42 -31.14 7.56 -51.02
N TRP A 43 -32.12 8.47 -51.18
CA TRP A 43 -32.64 9.28 -50.08
C TRP A 43 -33.59 8.47 -49.14
N PHE A 44 -34.28 7.48 -49.66
CA PHE A 44 -35.22 6.65 -48.90
C PHE A 44 -34.49 5.57 -48.10
N PHE A 45 -33.40 4.99 -48.60
CA PHE A 45 -32.66 3.95 -47.94
C PHE A 45 -31.75 4.49 -46.87
N LYS A 46 -31.95 4.06 -45.58
CA LYS A 46 -31.10 4.31 -44.47
C LYS A 46 -30.14 3.14 -44.27
N TYR A 47 -28.90 3.40 -44.06
CA TYR A 47 -27.88 2.40 -43.73
C TYR A 47 -27.27 2.75 -42.36
N PRO A 48 -27.17 1.80 -41.44
CA PRO A 48 -26.56 2.04 -40.12
C PRO A 48 -25.06 2.33 -40.29
N ASP A 49 -24.58 3.42 -39.65
CA ASP A 49 -23.14 3.67 -39.50
C ASP A 49 -22.68 2.88 -38.28
N THR A 50 -21.68 1.99 -38.47
CA THR A 50 -21.19 1.11 -37.42
C THR A 50 -19.74 1.41 -37.10
N ILE A 51 -19.40 1.30 -35.82
CA ILE A 51 -18.02 1.34 -35.34
C ILE A 51 -17.68 -0.05 -34.82
N ALA A 52 -16.72 -0.70 -35.49
CA ALA A 52 -16.27 -2.03 -35.14
C ALA A 52 -14.98 -1.96 -34.29
N GLY A 53 -14.85 -2.89 -33.33
CA GLY A 53 -13.65 -3.05 -32.54
C GLY A 53 -13.62 -4.39 -31.81
N PRO A 54 -12.45 -4.81 -31.35
CA PRO A 54 -12.34 -6.01 -30.55
C PRO A 54 -13.08 -5.87 -29.21
N VAL A 55 -13.74 -6.92 -28.79
CA VAL A 55 -14.48 -7.00 -27.51
C VAL A 55 -14.07 -8.24 -26.77
N GLU A 56 -13.92 -8.07 -25.46
CA GLU A 56 -13.77 -9.16 -24.49
C GLU A 56 -15.00 -9.20 -23.59
N ILE A 57 -15.65 -10.36 -23.50
CA ILE A 57 -16.78 -10.56 -22.60
C ILE A 57 -16.23 -11.11 -21.29
N THR A 58 -16.49 -10.38 -20.23
CA THR A 58 -16.08 -10.68 -18.88
C THR A 58 -17.25 -10.53 -17.90
N SER A 59 -16.99 -10.78 -16.65
CA SER A 59 -17.97 -10.58 -15.57
C SER A 59 -17.45 -9.55 -14.57
N ASP A 60 -18.33 -9.02 -13.71
CA ASP A 60 -17.94 -8.11 -12.62
C ASP A 60 -16.92 -8.74 -11.66
N ARG A 61 -16.90 -10.08 -11.59
CA ARG A 61 -15.93 -10.87 -10.84
C ARG A 61 -15.21 -11.81 -11.79
N PRO A 62 -14.14 -11.35 -12.44
CA PRO A 62 -13.39 -12.18 -13.39
C PRO A 62 -12.71 -13.35 -12.66
N PRO A 63 -12.41 -14.43 -13.39
CA PRO A 63 -11.58 -15.51 -12.88
C PRO A 63 -10.25 -14.97 -12.37
N ALA A 64 -9.81 -15.42 -11.20
CA ALA A 64 -8.52 -15.03 -10.64
C ALA A 64 -7.45 -16.06 -11.01
N GLU A 65 -6.45 -15.63 -11.77
CA GLU A 65 -5.30 -16.45 -12.10
C GLU A 65 -4.28 -16.38 -10.97
N ILE A 66 -3.89 -17.55 -10.46
CA ILE A 66 -2.85 -17.69 -9.45
C ILE A 66 -1.57 -18.06 -10.16
N LYS A 67 -0.65 -17.08 -10.24
CA LYS A 67 0.64 -17.20 -10.92
C LYS A 67 1.74 -17.50 -9.93
N ALA A 68 2.65 -18.38 -10.32
CA ALA A 68 3.87 -18.65 -9.56
C ALA A 68 4.74 -17.39 -9.49
N ARG A 69 5.15 -17.00 -8.29
CA ARG A 69 6.04 -15.85 -8.09
C ARG A 69 7.52 -16.23 -8.07
N THR A 70 7.79 -17.51 -8.01
CA THR A 70 9.14 -18.07 -8.09
C THR A 70 9.14 -19.33 -8.95
N SER A 71 10.27 -19.64 -9.55
CA SER A 71 10.48 -20.91 -10.25
C SER A 71 10.88 -21.99 -9.24
N GLY A 72 10.41 -23.20 -9.44
CA GLY A 72 10.70 -24.34 -8.57
C GLY A 72 9.82 -25.52 -8.92
N LYS A 73 9.71 -26.50 -8.04
CA LYS A 73 8.74 -27.58 -8.13
C LYS A 73 7.53 -27.29 -7.25
N ILE A 74 6.38 -27.82 -7.62
CA ILE A 74 5.24 -27.88 -6.71
C ILE A 74 5.52 -28.99 -5.70
N ASP A 75 5.67 -28.62 -4.43
CA ASP A 75 5.87 -29.58 -3.34
C ASP A 75 4.58 -30.32 -3.03
N THR A 76 3.54 -29.58 -2.67
CA THR A 76 2.25 -30.13 -2.28
C THR A 76 1.10 -29.33 -2.87
N ILE A 77 0.06 -30.03 -3.33
CA ILE A 77 -1.23 -29.48 -3.75
C ILE A 77 -2.27 -29.97 -2.74
N PHE A 78 -3.01 -29.05 -2.12
CA PHE A 78 -4.02 -29.36 -1.08
C PHE A 78 -5.45 -29.44 -1.63
N VAL A 79 -5.66 -29.08 -2.89
CA VAL A 79 -6.97 -29.05 -3.55
C VAL A 79 -7.02 -30.00 -4.73
N VAL A 80 -8.22 -30.37 -5.14
CA VAL A 80 -8.47 -31.13 -6.36
C VAL A 80 -9.15 -30.26 -7.41
N ASN A 81 -9.03 -30.68 -8.68
CA ASN A 81 -9.65 -29.94 -9.78
C ASN A 81 -11.18 -29.79 -9.57
N ASN A 82 -11.69 -28.61 -9.81
CA ASN A 82 -13.09 -28.22 -9.61
C ASN A 82 -13.58 -28.21 -8.14
N GLN A 83 -12.66 -28.22 -7.16
CA GLN A 83 -13.01 -28.09 -5.75
C GLN A 83 -13.45 -26.65 -5.45
N LYS A 84 -14.49 -26.51 -4.61
CA LYS A 84 -14.89 -25.22 -4.06
C LYS A 84 -13.92 -24.80 -2.98
N VAL A 85 -13.39 -23.60 -3.11
CA VAL A 85 -12.44 -23.00 -2.18
C VAL A 85 -12.93 -21.65 -1.67
N SER A 86 -12.54 -21.32 -0.47
CA SER A 86 -12.82 -20.05 0.19
C SER A 86 -11.70 -19.03 -0.07
N LYS A 87 -12.00 -17.74 0.13
CA LYS A 87 -10.95 -16.71 0.11
C LYS A 87 -9.94 -16.97 1.23
N GLY A 88 -8.65 -16.97 0.91
CA GLY A 88 -7.56 -17.23 1.85
C GLY A 88 -7.32 -18.73 2.14
N GLU A 89 -7.92 -19.63 1.38
CA GLU A 89 -7.66 -21.07 1.48
C GLU A 89 -6.32 -21.44 0.83
N LEU A 90 -5.58 -22.34 1.48
CA LEU A 90 -4.29 -22.82 1.01
C LEU A 90 -4.48 -23.81 -0.14
N LEU A 91 -3.91 -23.51 -1.30
CA LEU A 91 -4.07 -24.32 -2.51
C LEU A 91 -2.85 -25.21 -2.77
N GLY A 92 -1.67 -24.69 -2.53
CA GLY A 92 -0.43 -25.42 -2.75
C GLY A 92 0.79 -24.69 -2.25
N ILE A 93 1.91 -25.39 -2.24
CA ILE A 93 3.22 -24.89 -1.79
C ILE A 93 4.26 -25.22 -2.87
N ILE A 94 5.11 -24.24 -3.17
CA ILE A 94 6.27 -24.39 -4.02
C ILE A 94 7.44 -24.86 -3.16
N GLU A 95 8.22 -25.81 -3.64
CA GLU A 95 9.39 -26.37 -2.97
C GLU A 95 10.33 -25.28 -2.49
N ASN A 96 10.68 -25.35 -1.21
CA ASN A 96 11.58 -24.40 -0.58
C ASN A 96 12.27 -25.07 0.64
N PRO A 97 13.40 -24.53 1.13
CA PRO A 97 14.13 -25.13 2.25
C PRO A 97 13.42 -25.03 3.61
N ALA A 98 12.35 -24.22 3.74
CA ALA A 98 11.64 -24.03 4.99
C ALA A 98 10.45 -24.99 5.10
N SER A 99 10.14 -25.44 6.31
CA SER A 99 8.91 -26.19 6.58
C SER A 99 7.74 -25.21 6.79
N PHE A 100 6.68 -25.35 5.97
CA PHE A 100 5.47 -24.52 6.07
C PHE A 100 4.86 -24.57 7.49
N ASP A 101 4.79 -25.75 8.11
CA ASP A 101 4.20 -25.91 9.43
C ASP A 101 4.99 -25.16 10.51
N GLU A 102 6.33 -25.21 10.44
CA GLU A 102 7.20 -24.51 11.40
C GLU A 102 7.12 -22.99 11.19
N VAL A 103 7.09 -22.51 9.95
CA VAL A 103 6.93 -21.07 9.65
C VAL A 103 5.56 -20.58 10.13
N ASN A 104 4.49 -21.31 9.88
CA ASN A 104 3.15 -20.94 10.31
C ASN A 104 2.99 -20.96 11.84
N ARG A 105 3.63 -21.94 12.52
CA ARG A 105 3.71 -21.98 13.98
C ARG A 105 4.45 -20.76 14.54
N LEU A 106 5.61 -20.42 13.93
CA LEU A 106 6.39 -19.24 14.30
C LEU A 106 5.59 -17.96 14.13
N LYS A 107 4.93 -17.80 12.98
CA LYS A 107 4.06 -16.64 12.69
C LYS A 107 3.00 -16.43 13.76
N ARG A 108 2.31 -17.52 14.15
CA ARG A 108 1.28 -17.49 15.19
C ARG A 108 1.83 -17.01 16.54
N ILE A 109 2.94 -17.60 16.99
CA ILE A 109 3.59 -17.20 18.23
C ILE A 109 4.01 -15.73 18.22
N LEU A 110 4.56 -15.26 17.10
CA LEU A 110 4.95 -13.85 16.94
C LEU A 110 3.75 -12.90 17.00
N GLN A 111 2.64 -13.25 16.36
CA GLN A 111 1.41 -12.44 16.37
C GLN A 111 0.73 -12.38 17.74
N GLU A 112 0.69 -13.50 18.46
CA GLU A 112 0.15 -13.56 19.83
C GLU A 112 0.97 -12.66 20.77
N ASN A 113 2.28 -12.65 20.63
CA ASN A 113 3.18 -11.85 21.47
C ASN A 113 3.15 -10.34 21.16
N VAL A 114 2.84 -9.93 19.92
CA VAL A 114 2.63 -8.51 19.60
C VAL A 114 1.49 -7.90 20.42
N HIS A 115 0.45 -8.66 20.69
CA HIS A 115 -0.71 -8.20 21.48
C HIS A 115 -0.46 -8.20 22.99
N ALA A 116 0.50 -9.00 23.46
CA ALA A 116 0.83 -9.13 24.90
C ALA A 116 1.88 -8.10 25.37
N ALA A 117 2.61 -7.47 24.46
CA ALA A 117 3.80 -6.65 24.76
C ALA A 117 3.50 -5.20 25.20
N SER A 118 2.24 -4.83 25.47
CA SER A 118 1.88 -3.43 25.79
C SER A 118 2.47 -2.90 27.12
N ASP A 119 2.81 -3.76 28.10
CA ASP A 119 3.28 -3.31 29.42
C ASP A 119 4.34 -4.22 30.11
N SER A 120 4.90 -5.21 29.43
CA SER A 120 5.84 -6.17 30.02
C SER A 120 6.97 -6.53 29.06
N ILE A 121 8.11 -6.96 29.64
CA ILE A 121 9.26 -7.49 28.88
C ILE A 121 8.76 -8.60 27.96
N PRO A 122 9.01 -8.51 26.62
CA PRO A 122 8.55 -9.52 25.68
C PRO A 122 8.99 -10.91 26.08
N PRO A 123 8.08 -11.91 26.11
CA PRO A 123 8.44 -13.27 26.50
C PRO A 123 9.46 -13.85 25.52
N GLU A 124 10.33 -14.72 26.03
CA GLU A 124 11.31 -15.41 25.21
C GLU A 124 10.64 -16.34 24.21
N ILE A 125 10.73 -16.01 22.91
CA ILE A 125 10.20 -16.83 21.84
C ILE A 125 11.20 -17.93 21.53
N SER A 126 10.96 -19.14 22.01
CA SER A 126 11.73 -20.29 21.60
C SER A 126 10.84 -21.36 20.98
N ILE A 127 11.16 -21.76 19.75
CA ILE A 127 10.59 -22.96 19.16
C ILE A 127 11.60 -24.07 19.43
N GLU A 128 11.22 -25.02 20.28
CA GLU A 128 12.02 -26.21 20.48
C GLU A 128 12.19 -26.91 19.11
N ASN A 129 13.45 -27.14 18.70
CA ASN A 129 13.83 -27.79 17.44
C ASN A 129 13.61 -26.98 16.13
N ALA A 130 13.35 -25.70 16.16
CA ALA A 130 13.29 -24.85 14.93
C ALA A 130 14.66 -24.68 14.22
N GLY A 131 15.72 -25.23 14.81
CA GLY A 131 17.11 -24.92 14.48
C GLY A 131 17.55 -25.10 13.03
N ASN A 132 16.84 -25.89 12.17
CA ASN A 132 17.28 -26.15 10.81
C ASN A 132 16.13 -26.22 9.77
N LYS A 133 14.90 -25.78 10.12
CA LYS A 133 13.74 -25.94 9.24
C LYS A 133 13.12 -24.64 8.77
N LEU A 134 13.76 -23.49 9.00
CA LEU A 134 13.27 -22.18 8.63
C LEU A 134 13.88 -21.65 7.31
N GLY A 135 14.79 -22.39 6.68
CA GLY A 135 15.40 -22.02 5.41
C GLY A 135 15.97 -20.59 5.43
N GLU A 136 15.56 -19.75 4.46
CA GLU A 136 16.02 -18.36 4.36
C GLU A 136 15.57 -17.47 5.55
N LEU A 137 14.54 -17.87 6.30
CA LEU A 137 14.07 -17.15 7.49
C LEU A 137 14.96 -17.38 8.72
N GLN A 138 15.86 -18.37 8.69
CA GLN A 138 16.72 -18.74 9.79
C GLN A 138 17.56 -17.58 10.32
N GLN A 139 18.10 -16.77 9.44
CA GLN A 139 18.94 -15.62 9.83
C GLN A 139 18.15 -14.57 10.63
N PHE A 140 16.90 -14.30 10.26
CA PHE A 140 16.04 -13.33 10.95
C PHE A 140 15.55 -13.87 12.30
N TYR A 141 15.25 -15.17 12.38
CA TYR A 141 14.95 -15.84 13.63
C TYR A 141 16.15 -15.81 14.60
N THR A 142 17.37 -16.03 14.09
CA THR A 142 18.59 -15.97 14.90
C THR A 142 18.85 -14.55 15.40
N ALA A 143 18.59 -13.53 14.58
CA ALA A 143 18.70 -12.13 15.00
C ALA A 143 17.72 -11.79 16.14
N LEU A 144 16.46 -12.23 16.02
CA LEU A 144 15.46 -12.07 17.10
C LEU A 144 15.91 -12.79 18.38
N ARG A 145 16.39 -14.02 18.29
CA ARG A 145 16.91 -14.77 19.45
C ARG A 145 18.10 -14.06 20.12
N ALA A 146 18.99 -13.48 19.33
CA ALA A 146 20.14 -12.73 19.85
C ALA A 146 19.69 -11.48 20.61
N SER A 147 18.74 -10.70 20.07
CA SER A 147 18.20 -9.51 20.75
C SER A 147 17.47 -9.84 22.04
N GLN A 148 16.65 -10.90 22.04
CA GLN A 148 15.98 -11.40 23.25
C GLN A 148 16.97 -11.87 24.33
N HIS A 149 18.00 -12.60 23.91
CA HIS A 149 19.06 -13.04 24.83
C HIS A 149 19.84 -11.85 25.41
N ALA A 150 20.09 -10.79 24.63
CA ALA A 150 20.73 -9.58 25.12
C ALA A 150 19.88 -8.87 26.17
N LEU A 151 18.56 -8.72 25.92
CA LEU A 151 17.58 -8.14 26.86
C LEU A 151 17.49 -8.97 28.16
N THR A 152 17.33 -10.28 28.07
CA THR A 152 17.25 -11.16 29.23
C THR A 152 18.55 -11.16 30.02
N THR A 153 19.68 -11.11 29.37
CA THR A 153 21.00 -11.03 29.99
C THR A 153 21.19 -9.70 30.71
N PHE A 154 20.83 -8.58 30.09
CA PHE A 154 20.86 -7.26 30.72
C PHE A 154 20.03 -7.23 32.03
N ASN A 155 18.80 -7.73 31.99
CA ASN A 155 17.93 -7.80 33.18
C ASN A 155 18.49 -8.76 34.24
N ARG A 156 19.04 -9.91 33.86
CA ARG A 156 19.60 -10.92 34.80
C ARG A 156 20.87 -10.42 35.50
N ILE A 157 21.76 -9.73 34.79
CA ILE A 157 22.98 -9.17 35.38
C ILE A 157 22.64 -8.09 36.39
N GLY A 158 21.66 -7.23 36.12
CA GLY A 158 21.15 -6.26 37.08
C GLY A 158 22.17 -5.23 37.56
N TYR A 159 23.22 -4.95 36.77
CA TYR A 159 24.32 -4.06 37.19
C TYR A 159 23.83 -2.70 37.69
N HIS A 160 22.95 -2.07 36.93
CA HIS A 160 22.44 -0.75 37.31
C HIS A 160 21.58 -0.80 38.58
N THR A 161 20.74 -1.79 38.73
CA THR A 161 19.89 -1.94 39.92
C THR A 161 20.71 -2.19 41.17
N GLU A 162 21.78 -2.97 41.08
CA GLU A 162 22.71 -3.19 42.19
C GLU A 162 23.47 -1.90 42.57
N GLN A 163 23.96 -1.15 41.58
CA GLN A 163 24.63 0.12 41.83
C GLN A 163 23.70 1.16 42.44
N ILE A 164 22.46 1.25 41.98
CA ILE A 164 21.43 2.13 42.57
C ILE A 164 21.21 1.75 44.03
N ALA A 165 21.02 0.47 44.37
CA ALA A 165 20.80 0.02 45.72
C ALA A 165 21.99 0.36 46.66
N ILE A 166 23.24 0.28 46.18
CA ILE A 166 24.42 0.69 46.93
C ILE A 166 24.39 2.21 47.20
N LEU A 167 24.11 3.01 46.22
CA LEU A 167 24.02 4.47 46.38
C LEU A 167 22.86 4.90 47.28
N GLU A 168 21.70 4.23 47.19
CA GLU A 168 20.56 4.46 48.09
C GLU A 168 20.92 4.17 49.54
N LYS A 169 21.67 3.11 49.79
CA LYS A 169 22.17 2.80 51.13
C LYS A 169 23.12 3.90 51.60
N GLN A 170 24.09 4.34 50.79
CA GLN A 170 24.98 5.45 51.13
C GLN A 170 24.17 6.74 51.41
N LEU A 171 23.16 7.02 50.62
CA LEU A 171 22.27 8.18 50.83
C LEU A 171 21.57 8.11 52.19
N SER A 172 21.05 6.91 52.57
CA SER A 172 20.44 6.68 53.87
C SER A 172 21.41 6.93 55.03
N ASP A 173 22.65 6.43 54.90
CA ASP A 173 23.70 6.61 55.92
C ASP A 173 24.07 8.09 56.07
N HIS A 174 24.21 8.81 54.95
CA HIS A 174 24.47 10.28 54.99
C HIS A 174 23.30 11.06 55.56
N GLN A 175 22.04 10.66 55.30
CA GLN A 175 20.86 11.29 55.91
C GLN A 175 20.84 11.06 57.42
N LEU A 176 21.22 9.90 57.90
CA LEU A 176 21.32 9.59 59.34
C LEU A 176 22.38 10.49 59.99
N LEU A 177 23.59 10.60 59.35
CA LEU A 177 24.65 11.44 59.81
C LEU A 177 24.23 12.94 59.85
N TYR A 178 23.51 13.38 58.86
CA TYR A 178 22.97 14.74 58.81
C TYR A 178 22.04 14.99 59.99
N ASN A 179 21.14 14.08 60.33
CA ASN A 179 20.22 14.21 61.45
C ASN A 179 20.99 14.27 62.80
N TYR A 180 22.00 13.44 63.05
CA TYR A 180 22.85 13.55 64.22
C TYR A 180 23.63 14.85 64.30
N SER A 181 24.18 15.33 63.18
CA SER A 181 24.90 16.59 63.11
C SER A 181 23.95 17.80 63.32
N TYR A 182 22.69 17.65 62.89
CA TYR A 182 21.66 18.66 63.11
C TYR A 182 21.28 18.82 64.59
N ASP A 183 21.17 17.69 65.32
CA ASP A 183 20.91 17.70 66.78
C ASP A 183 22.09 18.23 67.55
N GLN A 184 23.34 17.89 67.14
CA GLN A 184 24.55 18.46 67.70
C GLN A 184 24.61 19.99 67.49
N ARG A 185 24.29 20.45 66.28
CA ARG A 185 24.23 21.90 65.96
C ARG A 185 23.20 22.64 66.84
N ASN A 186 22.02 22.04 67.08
CA ASN A 186 21.02 22.62 67.96
C ASN A 186 21.51 22.76 69.42
N THR A 187 22.32 21.81 69.87
CA THR A 187 22.96 21.87 71.21
C THR A 187 23.99 23.01 71.26
N LEU A 188 24.87 23.10 70.23
CA LEU A 188 25.86 24.16 70.11
C LEU A 188 25.25 25.56 69.94
N GLU A 189 24.08 25.66 69.30
CA GLU A 189 23.34 26.90 69.22
C GLU A 189 22.86 27.43 70.58
N LYS A 190 22.34 26.52 71.41
CA LYS A 190 21.94 26.86 72.79
C LYS A 190 23.12 27.31 73.60
N ASP A 191 24.25 26.61 73.52
CA ASP A 191 25.51 26.96 74.23
C ASP A 191 26.01 28.38 73.78
N PHE A 192 25.97 28.61 72.50
CA PHE A 192 26.36 29.94 71.92
C PHE A 192 25.43 31.03 72.40
N GLU A 193 24.10 30.83 72.40
CA GLU A 193 23.14 31.82 72.88
C GLU A 193 23.28 32.08 74.41
N LEU A 194 23.63 31.12 75.22
CA LEU A 194 23.96 31.29 76.63
C LEU A 194 25.23 32.13 76.79
N ALA A 195 26.33 31.77 76.11
CA ALA A 195 27.60 32.49 76.12
C ALA A 195 27.39 33.94 75.66
N ARG A 196 26.57 34.19 74.63
CA ARG A 196 26.18 35.51 74.12
C ARG A 196 25.49 36.38 75.20
N LYS A 197 24.52 35.77 75.90
CA LYS A 197 23.81 36.45 76.98
C LYS A 197 24.78 36.84 78.13
N ASP A 198 25.70 35.93 78.49
CA ASP A 198 26.69 36.19 79.54
C ASP A 198 27.64 37.32 79.08
N PHE A 199 28.16 37.24 77.86
CA PHE A 199 29.04 38.34 77.34
C PHE A 199 28.33 39.67 77.33
N LEU A 200 27.06 39.80 76.95
CA LEU A 200 26.30 41.05 76.95
C LEU A 200 26.07 41.54 78.34
N ARG A 201 25.86 40.67 79.34
CA ARG A 201 25.75 40.97 80.75
C ARG A 201 27.06 41.54 81.31
N TYR A 202 28.15 40.86 81.09
CA TYR A 202 29.46 41.28 81.52
C TYR A 202 29.93 42.58 80.87
N LYS A 203 29.65 42.78 79.59
CA LYS A 203 29.88 44.03 78.87
C LYS A 203 29.21 45.16 79.52
N LYS A 204 27.95 45.03 79.92
CA LYS A 204 27.23 46.06 80.66
C LYS A 204 27.85 46.39 82.00
N LEU A 205 28.26 45.38 82.79
CA LEU A 205 28.96 45.56 84.06
C LEU A 205 30.30 46.28 83.90
N PHE A 206 31.01 46.03 82.81
CA PHE A 206 32.24 46.73 82.50
C PHE A 206 31.98 48.18 82.11
N ASP A 207 30.96 48.43 81.30
CA ASP A 207 30.56 49.79 80.93
C ASP A 207 30.14 50.63 82.21
N GLU A 208 29.61 49.93 83.24
CA GLU A 208 29.29 50.50 84.58
C GLU A 208 30.49 50.50 85.50
N GLN A 209 31.71 50.14 85.05
CA GLN A 209 32.97 50.12 85.81
C GLN A 209 32.99 49.16 87.06
N VAL A 210 32.16 48.08 87.00
CA VAL A 210 31.99 47.13 88.13
C VAL A 210 33.06 46.02 88.01
N ILE A 211 33.56 45.66 86.81
CA ILE A 211 34.50 44.58 86.58
C ILE A 211 35.76 45.11 85.89
N PRO A 212 36.90 44.40 86.05
CA PRO A 212 38.15 44.76 85.35
C PRO A 212 38.10 44.25 83.91
N GLU A 213 38.89 44.90 82.99
CA GLU A 213 38.96 44.55 81.54
C GLU A 213 39.40 43.08 81.31
N GLN A 214 40.29 42.55 82.08
CA GLN A 214 40.75 41.13 82.01
C GLN A 214 39.60 40.15 82.16
N GLU A 215 38.60 40.42 82.97
CA GLU A 215 37.44 39.57 83.17
C GLU A 215 36.47 39.63 81.98
N LEU A 216 36.29 40.81 81.35
CA LEU A 216 35.55 40.98 80.15
C LEU A 216 36.24 40.21 78.94
N GLU A 217 37.57 40.36 78.82
CA GLU A 217 38.32 39.63 77.77
C GLU A 217 38.18 38.10 77.88
N LYS A 218 38.19 37.58 79.09
CA LYS A 218 37.99 36.15 79.36
C LYS A 218 36.64 35.66 78.87
N ILE A 219 35.59 36.39 79.20
CA ILE A 219 34.20 36.07 78.76
C ILE A 219 34.04 36.28 77.27
N GLN A 220 34.66 37.30 76.68
CA GLN A 220 34.66 37.51 75.23
C GLN A 220 35.38 36.35 74.49
N SER A 221 36.48 35.86 75.00
CA SER A 221 37.20 34.70 74.48
C SER A 221 36.32 33.44 74.52
N PHE A 222 35.62 33.22 75.64
CA PHE A 222 34.69 32.09 75.79
C PHE A 222 33.50 32.20 74.79
N TYR A 223 32.90 33.39 74.63
CA TYR A 223 31.83 33.63 73.65
C TYR A 223 32.34 33.38 72.22
N LEU A 224 33.51 33.88 71.83
CA LEU A 224 34.10 33.64 70.52
C LEU A 224 34.37 32.16 70.26
N ALA A 225 34.83 31.40 71.23
CA ALA A 225 35.03 29.95 71.11
C ALA A 225 33.71 29.21 70.86
N LYS A 226 32.64 29.59 71.59
CA LYS A 226 31.31 28.97 71.36
C LYS A 226 30.70 29.35 70.02
N LYS A 227 30.91 30.61 69.59
CA LYS A 227 30.52 31.09 68.26
C LYS A 227 31.22 30.27 67.17
N LEU A 228 32.53 30.08 67.27
CA LEU A 228 33.31 29.33 66.31
C LEU A 228 32.81 27.87 66.22
N ALA A 229 32.57 27.23 67.39
CA ALA A 229 32.02 25.87 67.43
C ALA A 229 30.67 25.74 66.69
N PHE A 230 29.76 26.70 66.93
CA PHE A 230 28.44 26.75 66.25
C PHE A 230 28.61 26.97 64.72
N GLU A 231 29.42 27.92 64.29
CA GLU A 231 29.65 28.21 62.86
C GLU A 231 30.30 27.00 62.15
N ASN A 232 31.26 26.29 62.81
CA ASN A 232 31.80 25.06 62.28
C ASN A 232 30.75 23.96 62.10
N SER A 233 29.83 23.81 63.06
CA SER A 233 28.73 22.83 62.93
C SER A 233 27.78 23.16 61.78
N ARG A 234 27.51 24.46 61.52
CA ARG A 234 26.76 24.89 60.36
C ARG A 234 27.45 24.60 59.05
N SER A 235 28.77 24.78 58.96
CA SER A 235 29.59 24.43 57.79
C SER A 235 29.54 22.91 57.55
N THR A 236 29.64 22.09 58.61
CA THR A 236 29.52 20.63 58.49
C THR A 236 28.16 20.19 57.93
N LEU A 237 27.06 20.78 58.43
CA LEU A 237 25.70 20.52 57.92
C LEU A 237 25.55 20.91 56.46
N ALA A 238 26.12 22.07 56.05
CA ALA A 238 26.07 22.50 54.66
C ALA A 238 26.84 21.55 53.73
N SER A 239 28.00 21.06 54.17
CA SER A 239 28.81 20.06 53.45
C SER A 239 28.06 18.75 53.29
N LEU A 240 27.46 18.22 54.38
CA LEU A 240 26.65 17.01 54.33
C LEU A 240 25.44 17.14 53.41
N LYS A 241 24.75 18.30 53.41
CA LYS A 241 23.64 18.56 52.49
C LYS A 241 24.10 18.55 51.03
N ILE A 242 25.28 19.11 50.72
CA ILE A 242 25.85 19.04 49.36
C ILE A 242 26.11 17.57 48.96
N GLN A 243 26.74 16.76 49.83
CA GLN A 243 26.99 15.35 49.58
C GLN A 243 25.72 14.55 49.34
N ILE A 244 24.68 14.77 50.15
CA ILE A 244 23.34 14.15 49.97
C ILE A 244 22.77 14.54 48.60
N ASN A 245 22.81 15.80 48.20
CA ASN A 245 22.31 16.24 46.91
C ASN A 245 23.10 15.63 45.74
N GLN A 246 24.42 15.47 45.90
CA GLN A 246 25.27 14.82 44.90
C GLN A 246 24.94 13.32 44.75
N LEU A 247 24.73 12.60 45.86
CA LEU A 247 24.31 11.21 45.84
C LEU A 247 22.95 11.07 45.14
N LYS A 248 21.99 11.95 45.43
CA LYS A 248 20.70 11.97 44.75
C LYS A 248 20.82 12.21 43.24
N GLY A 249 21.72 13.12 42.84
CA GLY A 249 22.05 13.35 41.43
C GLY A 249 22.58 12.09 40.77
N ASN A 250 23.57 11.43 41.40
CA ASN A 250 24.18 10.22 40.85
C ASN A 250 23.19 9.06 40.72
N ILE A 251 22.27 8.89 41.70
CA ILE A 251 21.19 7.92 41.64
C ILE A 251 20.29 8.20 40.41
N ARG A 252 19.87 9.47 40.27
CA ARG A 252 19.00 9.85 39.18
C ARG A 252 19.63 9.64 37.80
N ASP A 253 20.89 9.97 37.67
CA ASP A 253 21.64 9.78 36.42
C ASP A 253 21.74 8.28 36.07
N LEU A 254 21.96 7.44 37.07
CA LEU A 254 22.06 5.99 36.90
C LEU A 254 20.69 5.36 36.55
N GLU A 255 19.60 5.85 37.14
CA GLU A 255 18.22 5.47 36.81
C GLU A 255 17.91 5.80 35.33
N LEU A 256 18.27 7.01 34.87
CA LEU A 256 18.09 7.42 33.50
C LEU A 256 18.90 6.54 32.52
N GLN A 257 20.16 6.25 32.86
CA GLN A 257 21.00 5.36 32.06
C GLN A 257 20.41 3.95 31.97
N TYR A 258 19.89 3.42 33.08
CA TYR A 258 19.20 2.13 33.09
C TYR A 258 18.01 2.12 32.16
N GLN A 259 17.12 3.14 32.25
CA GLN A 259 15.93 3.24 31.42
C GLN A 259 16.28 3.36 29.94
N GLN A 260 17.22 4.22 29.58
CA GLN A 260 17.67 4.38 28.19
C GLN A 260 18.24 3.09 27.61
N GLN A 261 19.02 2.36 28.39
CA GLN A 261 19.63 1.13 27.94
C GLN A 261 18.59 0.00 27.83
N LEU A 262 17.64 -0.08 28.78
CA LEU A 262 16.51 -1.02 28.72
C LEU A 262 15.67 -0.77 27.49
N GLU A 263 15.28 0.48 27.22
CA GLU A 263 14.53 0.88 26.04
C GLU A 263 15.26 0.51 24.74
N THR A 264 16.58 0.69 24.71
CA THR A 264 17.40 0.30 23.54
C THR A 264 17.29 -1.20 23.25
N TYR A 265 17.34 -2.06 24.28
CA TYR A 265 17.20 -3.50 24.10
C TYR A 265 15.77 -3.93 23.75
N ILE A 266 14.76 -3.27 24.30
CA ILE A 266 13.35 -3.50 23.94
C ILE A 266 13.14 -3.16 22.47
N ASN A 267 13.52 -1.96 22.04
CA ASN A 267 13.36 -1.51 20.66
C ASN A 267 14.12 -2.42 19.66
N ALA A 268 15.32 -2.87 19.99
CA ALA A 268 16.06 -3.81 19.16
C ALA A 268 15.36 -5.17 19.05
N THR A 269 14.67 -5.61 20.09
CA THR A 269 13.90 -6.86 20.06
C THR A 269 12.63 -6.70 19.24
N GLU A 270 11.92 -5.60 19.38
CA GLU A 270 10.72 -5.29 18.59
C GLU A 270 11.05 -5.15 17.10
N GLU A 271 12.13 -4.45 16.77
CA GLU A 271 12.60 -4.30 15.39
C GLU A 271 12.94 -5.67 14.77
N ALA A 272 13.65 -6.52 15.48
CA ALA A 272 13.98 -7.86 15.02
C ALA A 272 12.71 -8.73 14.82
N GLN A 273 11.71 -8.60 15.69
CA GLN A 273 10.42 -9.29 15.59
C GLN A 273 9.62 -8.81 14.37
N GLN A 274 9.49 -7.50 14.17
CA GLN A 274 8.80 -6.92 13.02
C GLN A 274 9.48 -7.30 11.70
N ASN A 275 10.81 -7.29 11.68
CA ASN A 275 11.58 -7.69 10.52
C ASN A 275 11.35 -9.17 10.18
N LEU A 276 11.36 -10.05 11.16
CA LEU A 276 11.05 -11.47 10.96
C LEU A 276 9.62 -11.67 10.42
N LEU A 277 8.61 -10.97 10.96
CA LEU A 277 7.24 -11.04 10.47
C LEU A 277 7.13 -10.58 9.01
N ALA A 278 7.78 -9.48 8.66
CA ALA A 278 7.82 -8.99 7.28
C ALA A 278 8.47 -9.99 6.31
N GLN A 279 9.54 -10.66 6.75
CA GLN A 279 10.20 -11.69 5.94
C GLN A 279 9.34 -12.96 5.80
N ILE A 280 8.57 -13.31 6.81
CA ILE A 280 7.59 -14.41 6.72
C ILE A 280 6.51 -14.07 5.68
N GLU A 281 6.00 -12.85 5.65
CA GLU A 281 5.02 -12.43 4.64
C GLU A 281 5.59 -12.49 3.22
N ILE A 282 6.84 -12.05 3.03
CA ILE A 282 7.54 -12.12 1.73
C ILE A 282 7.72 -13.59 1.33
N TRP A 283 8.11 -14.45 2.26
CA TRP A 283 8.25 -15.88 2.05
C TRP A 283 6.91 -16.54 1.66
N GLU A 284 5.83 -16.24 2.40
CA GLU A 284 4.49 -16.73 2.05
C GLU A 284 4.05 -16.30 0.66
N GLN A 285 4.25 -15.02 0.32
CA GLN A 285 3.91 -14.52 -1.00
C GLN A 285 4.69 -15.22 -2.12
N ARG A 286 5.91 -15.66 -1.86
CA ARG A 286 6.79 -16.28 -2.84
C ARG A 286 6.49 -17.76 -3.05
N TYR A 287 6.25 -18.49 -1.97
CA TYR A 287 6.20 -19.95 -1.98
C TYR A 287 4.81 -20.54 -1.74
N VAL A 288 3.87 -19.78 -1.22
CA VAL A 288 2.55 -20.29 -0.85
C VAL A 288 1.48 -19.74 -1.79
N LEU A 289 0.68 -20.64 -2.33
CA LEU A 289 -0.39 -20.31 -3.25
C LEU A 289 -1.72 -20.27 -2.49
N TRP A 290 -2.24 -19.06 -2.29
CA TRP A 290 -3.51 -18.80 -1.61
C TRP A 290 -4.61 -18.44 -2.59
N SER A 291 -5.86 -18.79 -2.27
CA SER A 291 -7.02 -18.33 -3.04
C SER A 291 -7.35 -16.87 -2.74
N PRO A 292 -7.34 -15.94 -3.73
CA PRO A 292 -7.67 -14.54 -3.52
C PRO A 292 -9.18 -14.29 -3.33
N GLN A 293 -10.02 -15.23 -3.78
CA GLN A 293 -11.47 -15.13 -3.75
C GLN A 293 -12.12 -16.51 -3.57
N ALA A 294 -13.39 -16.54 -3.16
CA ALA A 294 -14.17 -17.77 -3.12
C ALA A 294 -14.59 -18.19 -4.53
N GLY A 295 -14.50 -19.49 -4.84
CA GLY A 295 -14.85 -20.00 -6.16
C GLY A 295 -14.50 -21.47 -6.33
N SER A 296 -14.50 -21.95 -7.58
CA SER A 296 -14.05 -23.29 -7.94
C SER A 296 -12.62 -23.24 -8.47
N CYS A 297 -11.72 -24.02 -7.90
CA CYS A 297 -10.32 -24.11 -8.32
C CYS A 297 -10.20 -24.99 -9.56
N ILE A 298 -9.72 -24.41 -10.66
CA ILE A 298 -9.51 -25.11 -11.90
C ILE A 298 -8.01 -25.25 -12.17
N PHE A 299 -7.58 -26.47 -12.48
CA PHE A 299 -6.20 -26.77 -12.87
C PHE A 299 -6.03 -26.49 -14.36
N THR A 300 -5.07 -25.66 -14.70
CA THR A 300 -4.82 -25.32 -16.11
C THR A 300 -3.82 -26.27 -16.74
N ARG A 301 -2.65 -26.39 -16.15
CA ARG A 301 -1.52 -27.15 -16.69
C ARG A 301 -0.88 -28.08 -15.65
N PHE A 302 -1.00 -27.71 -14.38
CA PHE A 302 -0.34 -28.39 -13.28
C PHE A 302 -1.40 -29.11 -12.42
N TRP A 303 -1.32 -30.44 -12.34
CA TRP A 303 -2.30 -31.29 -11.66
C TRP A 303 -1.70 -32.25 -10.62
N SER A 304 -0.36 -32.25 -10.48
CA SER A 304 0.32 -33.13 -9.53
C SER A 304 1.54 -32.48 -8.91
N SER A 305 1.90 -32.96 -7.72
CA SER A 305 3.16 -32.61 -7.05
C SER A 305 4.37 -32.99 -7.91
N ASN A 306 5.52 -32.42 -7.62
CA ASN A 306 6.81 -32.60 -8.33
C ASN A 306 6.86 -32.08 -9.78
N GLN A 307 5.86 -31.34 -10.26
CA GLN A 307 5.94 -30.64 -11.55
C GLN A 307 6.74 -29.34 -11.41
N ASN A 308 7.61 -29.07 -12.38
CA ASN A 308 8.36 -27.82 -12.43
C ASN A 308 7.48 -26.70 -12.94
N ILE A 309 7.57 -25.55 -12.29
CA ILE A 309 6.89 -24.30 -12.64
C ILE A 309 7.91 -23.19 -12.78
N ASN A 310 7.62 -22.23 -13.67
CA ASN A 310 8.42 -21.02 -13.85
C ASN A 310 7.68 -19.81 -13.32
N THR A 311 8.44 -18.80 -12.94
CA THR A 311 7.87 -17.51 -12.51
C THR A 311 6.95 -16.95 -13.59
N GLY A 312 5.74 -16.52 -13.19
CA GLY A 312 4.72 -15.97 -14.09
C GLY A 312 3.77 -17.00 -14.71
N GLU A 313 4.04 -18.31 -14.59
CA GLU A 313 3.12 -19.34 -15.06
C GLU A 313 1.88 -19.43 -14.18
N THR A 314 0.69 -19.55 -14.79
CA THR A 314 -0.58 -19.74 -14.09
C THR A 314 -0.68 -21.17 -13.58
N VAL A 315 -0.72 -21.33 -12.26
CA VAL A 315 -0.81 -22.64 -11.60
C VAL A 315 -2.26 -23.05 -11.43
N PHE A 316 -3.08 -22.16 -10.89
CA PHE A 316 -4.51 -22.37 -10.67
C PHE A 316 -5.31 -21.18 -11.20
N THR A 317 -6.57 -21.45 -11.57
CA THR A 317 -7.55 -20.41 -11.89
C THR A 317 -8.75 -20.58 -10.97
N ILE A 318 -9.12 -19.55 -10.22
CA ILE A 318 -10.32 -19.57 -9.39
C ILE A 318 -11.49 -18.94 -10.13
N LEU A 319 -12.47 -19.78 -10.42
CA LEU A 319 -13.72 -19.37 -11.05
C LEU A 319 -14.74 -19.00 -9.97
N PRO A 320 -15.18 -17.73 -9.88
CA PRO A 320 -16.16 -17.33 -8.86
C PRO A 320 -17.49 -18.06 -9.06
N GLN A 321 -18.16 -18.45 -7.97
CA GLN A 321 -19.48 -19.09 -8.02
C GLN A 321 -20.58 -18.15 -8.53
N ASP A 322 -20.45 -16.88 -8.22
CA ASP A 322 -21.31 -15.81 -8.69
C ASP A 322 -20.48 -14.86 -9.53
N SER A 323 -20.65 -14.96 -10.83
CA SER A 323 -19.92 -14.11 -11.79
C SER A 323 -20.39 -12.64 -11.75
N GLY A 324 -21.52 -12.34 -11.06
CA GLY A 324 -22.13 -11.02 -11.10
C GLY A 324 -22.69 -10.68 -12.49
N ALA A 325 -22.80 -9.40 -12.80
CA ALA A 325 -23.29 -8.96 -14.11
C ALA A 325 -22.23 -9.22 -15.20
N ILE A 326 -22.68 -9.77 -16.31
CA ILE A 326 -21.84 -10.00 -17.48
C ILE A 326 -21.70 -8.68 -18.23
N ARG A 327 -20.49 -8.32 -18.61
CA ARG A 327 -20.15 -7.11 -19.36
C ARG A 327 -19.23 -7.42 -20.53
N GLY A 328 -19.39 -6.66 -21.61
CA GLY A 328 -18.42 -6.60 -22.71
C GLY A 328 -17.54 -5.39 -22.55
N LEU A 329 -16.25 -5.55 -22.71
CA LEU A 329 -15.28 -4.46 -22.77
C LEU A 329 -14.75 -4.37 -24.20
N MET A 330 -15.17 -3.33 -24.94
CA MET A 330 -14.78 -3.09 -26.33
C MET A 330 -13.75 -2.00 -26.40
N GLN A 331 -12.71 -2.20 -27.20
CA GLN A 331 -11.71 -1.19 -27.50
C GLN A 331 -12.05 -0.51 -28.84
N ILE A 332 -12.07 0.83 -28.84
CA ILE A 332 -12.33 1.60 -30.03
C ILE A 332 -11.21 2.65 -30.24
N PRO A 333 -10.78 2.89 -31.47
CA PRO A 333 -9.83 3.95 -31.75
C PRO A 333 -10.44 5.32 -31.43
N ALA A 334 -9.61 6.29 -31.04
CA ALA A 334 -10.05 7.66 -30.74
C ALA A 334 -10.77 8.32 -31.94
N ALA A 335 -10.40 7.93 -33.17
CA ALA A 335 -11.07 8.38 -34.40
C ALA A 335 -12.47 7.73 -34.50
N GLY A 336 -13.50 8.48 -34.15
CA GLY A 336 -14.89 8.02 -34.19
C GLY A 336 -15.56 7.88 -32.82
N ALA A 337 -14.82 7.88 -31.70
CA ALA A 337 -15.34 7.76 -30.35
C ALA A 337 -16.43 8.79 -30.00
N GLY A 338 -16.37 10.01 -30.55
CA GLY A 338 -17.38 11.05 -30.34
C GLY A 338 -18.78 10.77 -30.93
N LYS A 339 -18.92 9.68 -31.71
CA LYS A 339 -20.25 9.25 -32.23
C LYS A 339 -20.95 8.26 -31.31
N ILE A 340 -20.27 7.73 -30.30
CA ILE A 340 -20.79 6.70 -29.40
C ILE A 340 -21.52 7.36 -28.24
N ALA A 341 -22.70 6.85 -27.93
CA ALA A 341 -23.52 7.31 -26.83
C ALA A 341 -24.05 6.11 -26.04
N VAL A 342 -24.25 6.31 -24.73
CA VAL A 342 -24.89 5.32 -23.87
C VAL A 342 -26.30 5.01 -24.39
N GLY A 343 -26.65 3.73 -24.39
CA GLY A 343 -27.94 3.24 -24.91
C GLY A 343 -27.94 2.77 -26.35
N GLN A 344 -26.82 2.93 -27.09
CA GLN A 344 -26.71 2.41 -28.47
C GLN A 344 -26.64 0.87 -28.47
N ARG A 345 -27.21 0.26 -29.50
CA ARG A 345 -27.19 -1.20 -29.71
C ARG A 345 -25.82 -1.63 -30.20
N VAL A 346 -25.41 -2.80 -29.76
CA VAL A 346 -24.14 -3.43 -30.14
C VAL A 346 -24.40 -4.85 -30.56
N ASN A 347 -23.94 -5.21 -31.76
CA ASN A 347 -23.94 -6.59 -32.25
C ASN A 347 -22.54 -7.17 -32.06
N ILE A 348 -22.45 -8.35 -31.46
CA ILE A 348 -21.17 -8.99 -31.15
C ILE A 348 -21.09 -10.34 -31.81
N SER A 349 -20.05 -10.51 -32.61
CA SER A 349 -19.66 -11.78 -33.21
C SER A 349 -18.53 -12.38 -32.41
N LEU A 350 -18.76 -13.56 -31.82
CA LEU A 350 -17.76 -14.23 -30.99
C LEU A 350 -16.84 -15.09 -31.86
N ASP A 351 -15.55 -15.12 -31.52
CA ASP A 351 -14.54 -15.88 -32.25
C ASP A 351 -14.76 -17.40 -32.11
N ASN A 352 -15.20 -17.84 -30.92
CA ASN A 352 -15.43 -19.26 -30.62
C ASN A 352 -16.81 -19.78 -31.08
N TYR A 353 -17.71 -18.90 -31.54
CA TYR A 353 -19.08 -19.25 -31.97
C TYR A 353 -19.37 -18.61 -33.32
N PRO A 354 -19.15 -19.31 -34.45
CA PRO A 354 -19.37 -18.78 -35.78
C PRO A 354 -20.76 -18.16 -35.92
N TYR A 355 -20.84 -16.88 -36.32
CA TYR A 355 -22.10 -16.13 -36.37
C TYR A 355 -23.14 -16.69 -37.33
N MET A 356 -22.69 -17.44 -38.35
CA MET A 356 -23.58 -18.09 -39.30
C MET A 356 -24.40 -19.25 -38.66
N GLU A 357 -23.80 -19.91 -37.64
CA GLU A 357 -24.47 -21.05 -36.98
C GLU A 357 -25.13 -20.63 -35.69
N TYR A 358 -24.51 -19.77 -34.92
CA TYR A 358 -24.98 -19.38 -33.58
C TYR A 358 -25.70 -18.04 -33.55
N GLY A 359 -25.52 -17.18 -34.56
CA GLY A 359 -25.98 -15.80 -34.56
C GLY A 359 -25.05 -14.84 -33.85
N GLN A 360 -25.50 -13.64 -33.60
CA GLN A 360 -24.75 -12.59 -32.89
C GLN A 360 -25.35 -12.34 -31.51
N LEU A 361 -24.52 -11.92 -30.55
CA LEU A 361 -25.04 -11.44 -29.26
C LEU A 361 -25.47 -9.99 -29.38
N GLU A 362 -26.61 -9.66 -28.76
CA GLU A 362 -27.12 -8.29 -28.68
C GLU A 362 -26.76 -7.68 -27.32
N GLY A 363 -26.07 -6.54 -27.36
CA GLY A 363 -25.73 -5.74 -26.19
C GLY A 363 -26.16 -4.28 -26.33
N VAL A 364 -25.97 -3.53 -25.27
CA VAL A 364 -26.24 -2.10 -25.21
C VAL A 364 -25.05 -1.39 -24.55
N VAL A 365 -24.61 -0.28 -25.13
CA VAL A 365 -23.57 0.56 -24.53
C VAL A 365 -24.04 1.08 -23.17
N SER A 366 -23.36 0.72 -22.10
CA SER A 366 -23.64 1.16 -20.74
C SER A 366 -22.71 2.26 -20.23
N GLY A 367 -21.52 2.38 -20.81
CA GLY A 367 -20.55 3.41 -20.44
C GLY A 367 -19.42 3.52 -21.45
N ILE A 368 -18.72 4.65 -21.40
CA ILE A 368 -17.55 4.95 -22.23
C ILE A 368 -16.51 5.54 -21.30
N SER A 369 -15.22 5.16 -21.43
CA SER A 369 -14.14 5.76 -20.65
C SER A 369 -13.96 7.24 -21.02
N ASP A 370 -13.78 8.10 -20.01
CA ASP A 370 -13.57 9.54 -20.24
C ASP A 370 -12.17 9.85 -20.78
N VAL A 371 -11.20 8.95 -20.54
CA VAL A 371 -9.80 9.13 -20.92
C VAL A 371 -9.35 7.99 -21.84
N PRO A 372 -8.68 8.30 -22.97
CA PRO A 372 -8.11 7.27 -23.82
C PRO A 372 -6.84 6.67 -23.18
N GLU A 373 -6.68 5.38 -23.28
CA GLU A 373 -5.47 4.66 -22.92
C GLU A 373 -4.80 4.15 -24.19
N GLN A 374 -3.53 4.50 -24.40
CA GLN A 374 -2.75 4.13 -25.61
C GLN A 374 -3.44 4.48 -26.95
N GLY A 375 -4.28 5.54 -26.98
CA GLY A 375 -5.00 5.97 -28.19
C GLY A 375 -6.35 5.26 -28.43
N PHE A 376 -6.81 4.43 -27.49
CA PHE A 376 -8.10 3.74 -27.53
C PHE A 376 -9.00 4.20 -26.39
N TYR A 377 -10.29 4.26 -26.65
CA TYR A 377 -11.34 4.37 -25.64
C TYR A 377 -11.92 3.00 -25.35
N PHE A 378 -12.32 2.78 -24.09
CA PHE A 378 -12.99 1.56 -23.67
C PHE A 378 -14.50 1.81 -23.56
N VAL A 379 -15.27 0.98 -24.22
CA VAL A 379 -16.74 0.99 -24.16
C VAL A 379 -17.21 -0.22 -23.39
N THR A 380 -17.98 0.03 -22.34
CA THR A 380 -18.62 -1.02 -21.57
C THR A 380 -19.99 -1.37 -22.18
N ILE A 381 -20.22 -2.64 -22.45
CA ILE A 381 -21.45 -3.18 -23.03
C ILE A 381 -22.18 -4.00 -21.98
N ALA A 382 -23.44 -3.71 -21.76
CA ALA A 382 -24.31 -4.51 -20.92
C ALA A 382 -25.16 -5.48 -21.77
N PHE A 383 -25.47 -6.63 -21.19
CA PHE A 383 -26.31 -7.66 -21.80
C PHE A 383 -27.65 -7.82 -21.04
N PRO A 384 -28.68 -7.01 -21.33
CA PRO A 384 -29.93 -7.05 -20.59
C PRO A 384 -30.65 -8.40 -20.66
N LYS A 385 -30.43 -9.14 -21.73
CA LYS A 385 -31.03 -10.47 -21.98
C LYS A 385 -30.08 -11.63 -21.60
N GLY A 386 -28.92 -11.32 -20.94
CA GLY A 386 -27.82 -12.28 -20.79
C GLY A 386 -27.13 -12.60 -22.11
N LEU A 387 -26.37 -13.70 -22.16
CA LEU A 387 -25.65 -14.15 -23.35
C LEU A 387 -26.60 -14.96 -24.26
N VAL A 388 -27.67 -14.34 -24.76
CA VAL A 388 -28.60 -14.96 -25.70
C VAL A 388 -28.32 -14.42 -27.10
N THR A 389 -28.09 -15.34 -28.04
CA THR A 389 -27.81 -14.99 -29.44
C THR A 389 -29.08 -14.56 -30.19
N SER A 390 -28.92 -13.94 -31.37
CA SER A 390 -30.04 -13.57 -32.25
C SER A 390 -30.88 -14.79 -32.73
N TYR A 391 -30.32 -15.99 -32.63
CA TYR A 391 -31.03 -17.24 -32.94
C TYR A 391 -31.72 -17.87 -31.71
N GLY A 392 -31.65 -17.17 -30.54
CA GLY A 392 -32.32 -17.64 -29.31
C GLY A 392 -31.52 -18.67 -28.52
N GLN A 393 -30.29 -18.91 -28.85
CA GLN A 393 -29.44 -19.82 -28.10
C GLN A 393 -28.78 -19.11 -26.91
N ALA A 394 -28.92 -19.67 -25.71
CA ALA A 394 -28.26 -19.20 -24.52
C ALA A 394 -26.82 -19.78 -24.46
N LEU A 395 -25.83 -18.94 -24.42
CA LEU A 395 -24.43 -19.32 -24.30
C LEU A 395 -24.00 -19.30 -22.83
N ALA A 396 -23.23 -20.31 -22.44
CA ALA A 396 -22.56 -20.29 -21.13
C ALA A 396 -21.39 -19.30 -21.15
N LEU A 397 -21.22 -18.52 -20.08
CA LEU A 397 -20.06 -17.65 -19.94
C LEU A 397 -18.81 -18.51 -19.76
N ASN A 398 -17.95 -18.51 -20.76
CA ASN A 398 -16.61 -19.07 -20.67
C ASN A 398 -15.61 -17.97 -20.32
N PRO A 399 -14.57 -18.25 -19.54
CA PRO A 399 -13.51 -17.26 -19.29
C PRO A 399 -12.91 -16.74 -20.61
N GLN A 400 -12.80 -15.42 -20.72
CA GLN A 400 -12.15 -14.77 -21.86
C GLN A 400 -12.79 -15.04 -23.23
N MET A 401 -14.10 -14.87 -23.33
CA MET A 401 -14.78 -14.88 -24.64
C MET A 401 -14.38 -13.62 -25.41
N THR A 402 -13.66 -13.79 -26.51
CA THR A 402 -13.27 -12.70 -27.42
C THR A 402 -14.14 -12.67 -28.66
N GLY A 403 -14.18 -11.51 -29.31
CA GLY A 403 -14.93 -11.34 -30.54
C GLY A 403 -14.79 -9.94 -31.11
N THR A 404 -15.58 -9.67 -32.15
CA THR A 404 -15.71 -8.34 -32.74
C THR A 404 -17.11 -7.79 -32.43
N ALA A 405 -17.13 -6.59 -31.82
CA ALA A 405 -18.35 -5.84 -31.57
C ALA A 405 -18.53 -4.71 -32.58
N GLU A 406 -19.77 -4.50 -33.00
CA GLU A 406 -20.19 -3.43 -33.90
C GLU A 406 -21.25 -2.57 -33.21
N ILE A 407 -20.88 -1.34 -32.85
CA ILE A 407 -21.80 -0.36 -32.28
C ILE A 407 -22.57 0.32 -33.42
N ILE A 408 -23.90 0.27 -33.34
CA ILE A 408 -24.79 0.93 -34.28
C ILE A 408 -24.97 2.38 -33.81
N THR A 409 -24.35 3.35 -34.50
CA THR A 409 -24.36 4.75 -34.07
C THR A 409 -25.61 5.49 -34.53
N HIS A 410 -25.69 5.84 -35.79
CA HIS A 410 -26.79 6.59 -36.38
C HIS A 410 -27.14 6.01 -37.73
N ASP A 411 -28.44 6.05 -38.10
CA ASP A 411 -28.86 5.73 -39.45
C ASP A 411 -28.48 6.87 -40.38
N ILE A 412 -27.53 6.63 -41.28
CA ILE A 412 -27.14 7.61 -42.33
C ILE A 412 -27.86 7.24 -43.62
N ARG A 413 -28.47 8.22 -44.30
CA ARG A 413 -29.06 8.01 -45.63
C ARG A 413 -27.95 7.69 -46.64
N LEU A 414 -28.18 6.72 -47.51
CA LEU A 414 -27.20 6.26 -48.49
C LEU A 414 -26.69 7.46 -49.35
N PHE A 415 -27.57 8.43 -49.66
CA PHE A 415 -27.21 9.68 -50.31
C PHE A 415 -26.17 10.50 -49.55
N GLN A 416 -26.30 10.60 -48.21
CA GLN A 416 -25.36 11.36 -47.38
C GLN A 416 -23.97 10.69 -47.37
N ARG A 417 -23.91 9.37 -47.35
CA ARG A 417 -22.65 8.60 -47.37
C ARG A 417 -21.90 8.77 -48.70
N ILE A 418 -22.62 8.83 -49.83
CA ILE A 418 -22.03 9.07 -51.16
C ILE A 418 -21.53 10.51 -51.28
N MET A 419 -22.22 11.50 -50.67
CA MET A 419 -21.90 12.90 -50.75
C MET A 419 -20.85 13.39 -49.75
N GLN A 420 -20.61 12.67 -48.66
CA GLN A 420 -19.61 13.03 -47.62
C GLN A 420 -18.20 13.22 -48.18
N PRO A 421 -17.63 12.32 -49.00
CA PRO A 421 -16.30 12.53 -49.59
C PRO A 421 -16.24 13.76 -50.49
N LEU A 422 -17.30 14.03 -51.26
CA LEU A 422 -17.40 15.17 -52.15
C LEU A 422 -17.47 16.51 -51.38
N ARG A 423 -18.19 16.53 -50.27
CA ARG A 423 -18.29 17.68 -49.37
C ARG A 423 -16.94 18.00 -48.73
N HIS A 424 -16.17 16.97 -48.32
CA HIS A 424 -14.84 17.15 -47.76
C HIS A 424 -13.86 17.76 -48.76
N ILE A 425 -13.92 17.35 -50.04
CA ILE A 425 -13.07 17.90 -51.12
C ILE A 425 -13.43 19.35 -51.42
N LEU A 426 -14.73 19.71 -51.35
CA LEU A 426 -15.22 21.04 -51.58
C LEU A 426 -14.89 22.03 -50.43
N THR A 427 -14.90 21.54 -49.19
CA THR A 427 -14.62 22.40 -48.01
C THR A 427 -13.13 22.48 -47.65
N SER A 428 -12.29 21.55 -48.11
CA SER A 428 -10.83 21.59 -47.85
C SER A 428 -10.03 22.50 -48.81
N LYS A 429 -10.71 23.20 -49.74
CA LYS A 429 -10.10 24.14 -50.70
C LYS A 429 -10.44 25.62 -50.43
N ILE A 430 -10.88 25.97 -49.21
CA ILE A 430 -11.01 27.38 -48.77
C ILE A 430 -10.07 27.65 -47.61
#